data_8f3e8e31fc4ed9b8527145bd1dfd3a98
#
_entry.id   8f3e8e31fc4ed9b8527145bd1dfd3a98
#
_cell.length_a   1.000
_cell.length_b   1.000
_cell.length_c   1.000
_cell.angle_alpha   90.00
_cell.angle_beta   90.00
_cell.angle_gamma   90.00
#
_symmetry.space_group_name_H-M   'P 1'
#
loop_
_entity.id
_entity.type
_entity.pdbx_description
1 polymer ?
#
loop_
_entity_poly.entity_id
_entity_poly.type
_entity_poly.pdbx_seq_one_letter_code
_entity_poly.pdbx_strand_id
1 'polypeptide(L)'
;MIRILLADDHPIVREGLRAVLETQTDFQVVAEAARGDEALRLALALQPDILLLDLEMPILDGVETIRRLRQQQPAARIIVFTAFDNDERIIHAVQAGANGYLLKGAPREEIFKAIRITMEGGSLLQPVVASKLLRHMGHQPPVTGSQSSFAHHLTTQRVPPYEALTERELEVLNLLAQGMPNKEIASQLVISERTAKFHVSSIMGKLGATNRTEAVSLAAQKGLITLHS
;
A
#
# COMPACT_ATOMS: atom_id res chain seq x y z
N MET A 1 -16.37 13.77 -14.71
CA MET A 1 -15.17 13.03 -15.13
C MET A 1 -14.08 13.34 -14.14
N ILE A 2 -13.51 12.33 -13.47
CA ILE A 2 -12.48 12.48 -12.43
C ILE A 2 -11.13 12.64 -13.11
N ARG A 3 -10.45 13.76 -12.89
CA ARG A 3 -9.15 14.10 -13.46
C ARG A 3 -8.04 13.55 -12.59
N ILE A 4 -7.22 12.66 -13.15
CA ILE A 4 -6.21 11.91 -12.41
C ILE A 4 -4.81 12.28 -12.93
N LEU A 5 -3.90 12.61 -12.02
CA LEU A 5 -2.47 12.71 -12.27
C LEU A 5 -1.79 11.43 -11.78
N LEU A 6 -1.00 10.79 -12.63
CA LEU A 6 -0.19 9.62 -12.28
C LEU A 6 1.25 10.03 -11.99
N ALA A 7 1.82 9.57 -10.88
CA ALA A 7 3.21 9.83 -10.53
C ALA A 7 3.88 8.52 -10.08
N ASP A 8 4.78 8.00 -10.90
CA ASP A 8 5.54 6.75 -10.68
C ASP A 8 6.80 6.81 -11.55
N ASP A 9 7.95 6.39 -11.04
CA ASP A 9 9.19 6.41 -11.80
C ASP A 9 9.33 5.24 -12.79
N HIS A 10 8.46 4.21 -12.68
CA HIS A 10 8.45 3.06 -13.56
C HIS A 10 7.51 3.26 -14.76
N PRO A 11 8.02 3.38 -16.00
CA PRO A 11 7.18 3.63 -17.19
C PRO A 11 6.10 2.58 -17.39
N ILE A 12 6.45 1.29 -17.24
CA ILE A 12 5.50 0.16 -17.42
C ILE A 12 4.33 0.24 -16.43
N VAL A 13 4.57 0.70 -15.20
CA VAL A 13 3.51 0.87 -14.19
C VAL A 13 2.59 2.03 -14.60
N ARG A 14 3.14 3.15 -15.05
CA ARG A 14 2.33 4.29 -15.52
C ARG A 14 1.47 3.91 -16.73
N GLU A 15 2.08 3.27 -17.75
CA GLU A 15 1.35 2.80 -18.94
C GLU A 15 0.24 1.82 -18.57
N GLY A 16 0.53 0.86 -17.69
CA GLY A 16 -0.45 -0.11 -17.20
C GLY A 16 -1.59 0.54 -16.43
N LEU A 17 -1.29 1.47 -15.50
CA LEU A 17 -2.30 2.21 -14.75
C LEU A 17 -3.17 3.07 -15.68
N ARG A 18 -2.55 3.78 -16.62
CA ARG A 18 -3.28 4.57 -17.60
C ARG A 18 -4.25 3.70 -18.39
N ALA A 19 -3.78 2.60 -18.97
CA ALA A 19 -4.62 1.69 -19.73
C ALA A 19 -5.80 1.14 -18.90
N VAL A 20 -5.55 0.80 -17.64
CA VAL A 20 -6.59 0.32 -16.71
C VAL A 20 -7.59 1.43 -16.36
N LEU A 21 -7.13 2.63 -16.05
CA LEU A 21 -8.01 3.74 -15.68
C LEU A 21 -8.86 4.22 -16.86
N GLU A 22 -8.32 4.25 -18.07
CA GLU A 22 -9.02 4.64 -19.29
C GLU A 22 -10.12 3.63 -19.71
N THR A 23 -10.20 2.44 -19.09
CA THR A 23 -11.36 1.54 -19.25
C THR A 23 -12.63 2.09 -18.59
N GLN A 24 -12.51 3.07 -17.68
CA GLN A 24 -13.63 3.68 -16.97
C GLN A 24 -14.03 4.98 -17.65
N THR A 25 -15.30 5.13 -17.97
CA THR A 25 -15.83 6.31 -18.67
C THR A 25 -15.87 7.58 -17.81
N ASP A 26 -15.79 7.43 -16.48
CA ASP A 26 -15.79 8.50 -15.51
C ASP A 26 -14.37 8.98 -15.11
N PHE A 27 -13.30 8.36 -15.62
CA PHE A 27 -11.91 8.71 -15.32
C PHE A 27 -11.20 9.33 -16.53
N GLN A 28 -10.28 10.25 -16.25
CA GLN A 28 -9.39 10.85 -17.25
C GLN A 28 -7.98 11.05 -16.67
N VAL A 29 -6.98 10.41 -17.25
CA VAL A 29 -5.58 10.71 -16.94
C VAL A 29 -5.19 12.01 -17.62
N VAL A 30 -4.98 13.07 -16.84
CA VAL A 30 -4.67 14.42 -17.35
C VAL A 30 -3.19 14.69 -17.50
N ALA A 31 -2.34 13.97 -16.77
CA ALA A 31 -0.89 14.05 -16.89
C ALA A 31 -0.21 12.86 -16.21
N GLU A 32 1.08 12.68 -16.54
CA GLU A 32 1.96 11.70 -15.93
C GLU A 32 3.25 12.39 -15.46
N ALA A 33 3.84 11.90 -14.37
CA ALA A 33 5.12 12.34 -13.84
C ALA A 33 6.00 11.14 -13.52
N ALA A 34 7.29 11.25 -13.81
CA ALA A 34 8.28 10.23 -13.49
C ALA A 34 9.09 10.56 -12.22
N ARG A 35 8.86 11.73 -11.63
CA ARG A 35 9.61 12.28 -10.49
C ARG A 35 8.71 13.08 -9.58
N GLY A 36 9.05 13.16 -8.30
CA GLY A 36 8.24 13.89 -7.32
C GLY A 36 8.19 15.40 -7.53
N ASP A 37 9.29 16.02 -7.98
CA ASP A 37 9.32 17.45 -8.32
C ASP A 37 8.40 17.79 -9.52
N GLU A 38 8.36 16.93 -10.50
CA GLU A 38 7.46 17.03 -11.65
C GLU A 38 6.01 16.81 -11.23
N ALA A 39 5.74 15.80 -10.39
CA ALA A 39 4.41 15.52 -9.84
C ALA A 39 3.86 16.72 -9.06
N LEU A 40 4.69 17.35 -8.22
CA LEU A 40 4.33 18.56 -7.47
C LEU A 40 4.00 19.71 -8.42
N ARG A 41 4.86 20.00 -9.40
CA ARG A 41 4.64 21.07 -10.39
C ARG A 41 3.35 20.86 -11.19
N LEU A 42 3.12 19.64 -11.68
CA LEU A 42 1.93 19.31 -12.46
C LEU A 42 0.65 19.34 -11.59
N ALA A 43 0.71 18.86 -10.35
CA ALA A 43 -0.42 18.92 -9.44
C ALA A 43 -0.86 20.36 -9.16
N LEU A 44 0.09 21.27 -8.93
CA LEU A 44 -0.19 22.69 -8.70
C LEU A 44 -0.74 23.38 -9.96
N ALA A 45 -0.19 23.06 -11.14
CA ALA A 45 -0.58 23.70 -12.39
C ALA A 45 -1.94 23.20 -12.92
N LEU A 46 -2.19 21.90 -12.84
CA LEU A 46 -3.37 21.28 -13.44
C LEU A 46 -4.53 21.09 -12.46
N GLN A 47 -4.26 21.14 -11.16
CA GLN A 47 -5.22 20.91 -10.09
C GLN A 47 -6.08 19.65 -10.36
N PRO A 48 -5.47 18.45 -10.45
CA PRO A 48 -6.21 17.22 -10.67
C PRO A 48 -7.13 16.92 -9.48
N ASP A 49 -8.21 16.19 -9.73
CA ASP A 49 -9.09 15.73 -8.67
C ASP A 49 -8.41 14.72 -7.75
N ILE A 50 -7.58 13.85 -8.35
CA ILE A 50 -6.81 12.80 -7.67
C ILE A 50 -5.36 12.79 -8.16
N LEU A 51 -4.42 12.70 -7.23
CA LEU A 51 -3.02 12.33 -7.48
C LEU A 51 -2.81 10.87 -7.03
N LEU A 52 -2.52 9.96 -7.98
CA LEU A 52 -1.98 8.63 -7.68
C LEU A 52 -0.46 8.73 -7.62
N LEU A 53 0.14 8.44 -6.47
CA LEU A 53 1.53 8.78 -6.17
C LEU A 53 2.31 7.58 -5.67
N ASP A 54 3.41 7.24 -6.34
CA ASP A 54 4.41 6.34 -5.76
C ASP A 54 5.24 7.07 -4.68
N LEU A 55 5.69 6.31 -3.69
CA LEU A 55 6.58 6.83 -2.64
C LEU A 55 8.04 6.84 -3.07
N GLU A 56 8.47 5.90 -3.90
CA GLU A 56 9.85 5.86 -4.40
C GLU A 56 9.95 6.52 -5.77
N MET A 57 10.34 7.76 -5.74
CA MET A 57 10.65 8.52 -6.95
C MET A 57 11.96 9.28 -6.80
N PRO A 58 12.71 9.48 -7.89
CA PRO A 58 13.94 10.25 -7.86
C PRO A 58 13.69 11.72 -7.60
N ILE A 59 14.72 12.43 -7.12
CA ILE A 59 14.80 13.88 -6.84
C ILE A 59 13.97 14.31 -5.64
N LEU A 60 12.68 14.01 -5.62
CA LEU A 60 11.77 14.28 -4.52
C LEU A 60 10.95 13.01 -4.25
N ASP A 61 11.08 12.44 -3.06
CA ASP A 61 10.30 11.26 -2.69
C ASP A 61 8.81 11.59 -2.52
N GLY A 62 7.97 10.53 -2.53
CA GLY A 62 6.52 10.72 -2.47
C GLY A 62 6.04 11.33 -1.16
N VAL A 63 6.66 11.02 -0.02
CA VAL A 63 6.27 11.57 1.30
C VAL A 63 6.53 13.08 1.33
N GLU A 64 7.69 13.52 0.85
CA GLU A 64 8.02 14.93 0.78
C GLU A 64 7.18 15.65 -0.29
N THR A 65 6.83 14.96 -1.39
CA THR A 65 5.88 15.47 -2.38
C THR A 65 4.52 15.74 -1.75
N ILE A 66 4.00 14.83 -0.93
CA ILE A 66 2.74 15.01 -0.19
C ILE A 66 2.83 16.22 0.73
N ARG A 67 3.91 16.33 1.54
CA ARG A 67 4.08 17.46 2.48
C ARG A 67 4.07 18.80 1.78
N ARG A 68 4.83 18.96 0.70
CA ARG A 68 4.89 20.20 -0.07
C ARG A 68 3.57 20.52 -0.76
N LEU A 69 2.89 19.50 -1.29
CA LEU A 69 1.59 19.71 -1.93
C LEU A 69 0.55 20.15 -0.89
N ARG A 70 0.54 19.55 0.30
CA ARG A 70 -0.35 19.94 1.43
C ARG A 70 -0.14 21.39 1.88
N GLN A 71 1.10 21.87 1.87
CA GLN A 71 1.40 23.26 2.23
C GLN A 71 0.84 24.27 1.23
N GLN A 72 0.80 23.91 -0.06
CA GLN A 72 0.37 24.79 -1.13
C GLN A 72 -1.08 24.57 -1.55
N GLN A 73 -1.57 23.35 -1.46
CA GLN A 73 -2.91 22.93 -1.83
C GLN A 73 -3.48 21.94 -0.80
N PRO A 74 -3.97 22.41 0.35
CA PRO A 74 -4.45 21.55 1.44
C PRO A 74 -5.57 20.59 1.03
N ALA A 75 -6.40 20.98 0.06
CA ALA A 75 -7.54 20.19 -0.42
C ALA A 75 -7.18 19.11 -1.46
N ALA A 76 -5.92 19.02 -1.92
CA ALA A 76 -5.51 18.02 -2.91
C ALA A 76 -5.83 16.61 -2.39
N ARG A 77 -6.40 15.75 -3.24
CA ARG A 77 -6.68 14.36 -2.88
C ARG A 77 -5.54 13.47 -3.38
N ILE A 78 -4.89 12.78 -2.45
CA ILE A 78 -3.68 12.00 -2.72
C ILE A 78 -3.91 10.56 -2.30
N ILE A 79 -3.79 9.64 -3.25
CA ILE A 79 -3.78 8.20 -3.02
C ILE A 79 -2.37 7.70 -3.29
N VAL A 80 -1.74 7.14 -2.28
CA VAL A 80 -0.45 6.47 -2.42
C VAL A 80 -0.66 5.13 -3.14
N PHE A 81 0.14 4.87 -4.18
CA PHE A 81 0.14 3.62 -4.93
C PHE A 81 1.58 3.12 -5.06
N THR A 82 2.00 2.24 -4.16
CA THR A 82 3.39 1.86 -4.02
C THR A 82 3.59 0.36 -3.83
N ALA A 83 4.81 -0.12 -4.12
CA ALA A 83 5.19 -1.51 -3.86
C ALA A 83 5.55 -1.76 -2.38
N PHE A 84 5.65 -0.70 -1.58
CA PHE A 84 6.13 -0.79 -0.21
C PHE A 84 4.98 -0.98 0.78
N ASP A 85 5.17 -2.00 1.61
CA ASP A 85 4.35 -2.31 2.77
C ASP A 85 5.10 -2.06 4.10
N ASN A 86 6.23 -1.33 4.06
CA ASN A 86 7.00 -0.98 5.24
C ASN A 86 6.20 -0.03 6.15
N ASP A 87 6.06 -0.41 7.42
CA ASP A 87 5.26 0.28 8.43
C ASP A 87 5.64 1.76 8.58
N GLU A 88 6.92 2.09 8.60
CA GLU A 88 7.40 3.48 8.73
C GLU A 88 6.96 4.37 7.54
N ARG A 89 7.08 3.87 6.32
CA ARG A 89 6.69 4.64 5.13
C ARG A 89 5.20 4.85 5.03
N ILE A 90 4.41 3.84 5.40
CA ILE A 90 2.96 3.94 5.48
C ILE A 90 2.57 5.05 6.46
N ILE A 91 3.15 5.01 7.66
CA ILE A 91 2.89 5.99 8.71
C ILE A 91 3.26 7.40 8.25
N HIS A 92 4.46 7.57 7.69
CA HIS A 92 4.91 8.86 7.21
C HIS A 92 4.02 9.42 6.09
N ALA A 93 3.56 8.57 5.15
CA ALA A 93 2.66 9.01 4.09
C ALA A 93 1.28 9.46 4.62
N VAL A 94 0.72 8.70 5.56
CA VAL A 94 -0.56 9.05 6.19
C VAL A 94 -0.41 10.32 7.05
N GLN A 95 0.66 10.45 7.83
CA GLN A 95 0.96 11.65 8.63
C GLN A 95 1.23 12.88 7.74
N ALA A 96 1.82 12.67 6.57
CA ALA A 96 2.00 13.74 5.58
C ALA A 96 0.67 14.19 4.95
N GLY A 97 -0.42 13.41 5.12
CA GLY A 97 -1.76 13.77 4.67
C GLY A 97 -2.25 13.00 3.43
N ALA A 98 -1.76 11.80 3.16
CA ALA A 98 -2.36 10.94 2.15
C ALA A 98 -3.82 10.60 2.51
N ASN A 99 -4.72 10.61 1.52
CA ASN A 99 -6.13 10.28 1.69
C ASN A 99 -6.40 8.76 1.53
N GLY A 100 -5.53 8.05 0.83
CA GLY A 100 -5.64 6.62 0.63
C GLY A 100 -4.28 5.97 0.44
N TYR A 101 -4.22 4.66 0.62
CA TYR A 101 -3.01 3.88 0.44
C TYR A 101 -3.32 2.53 -0.19
N LEU A 102 -2.72 2.26 -1.33
CA LEU A 102 -2.85 1.04 -2.11
C LEU A 102 -1.46 0.45 -2.40
N LEU A 103 -1.36 -0.86 -2.36
CA LEU A 103 -0.16 -1.57 -2.79
C LEU A 103 -0.19 -1.80 -4.31
N LYS A 104 0.97 -1.71 -4.96
CA LYS A 104 1.15 -2.11 -6.38
C LYS A 104 0.94 -3.63 -6.48
N GLY A 105 -0.18 -4.04 -6.97
CA GLY A 105 -0.67 -5.42 -6.98
C GLY A 105 -2.11 -5.51 -6.52
N ALA A 106 -2.68 -4.40 -6.05
CA ALA A 106 -4.12 -4.32 -5.79
C ALA A 106 -4.91 -4.63 -7.06
N PRO A 107 -6.01 -5.39 -6.97
CA PRO A 107 -6.94 -5.57 -8.07
C PRO A 107 -7.42 -4.21 -8.62
N ARG A 108 -7.62 -4.12 -9.93
CA ARG A 108 -8.06 -2.88 -10.57
C ARG A 108 -9.36 -2.32 -9.96
N GLU A 109 -10.24 -3.19 -9.50
CA GLU A 109 -11.51 -2.83 -8.85
C GLU A 109 -11.27 -2.05 -7.55
N GLU A 110 -10.22 -2.39 -6.79
CA GLU A 110 -9.82 -1.66 -5.59
C GLU A 110 -9.28 -0.27 -5.93
N ILE A 111 -8.53 -0.14 -7.02
CA ILE A 111 -8.03 1.16 -7.49
C ILE A 111 -9.21 2.07 -7.85
N PHE A 112 -10.19 1.56 -8.62
CA PHE A 112 -11.39 2.31 -8.99
C PHE A 112 -12.21 2.73 -7.76
N LYS A 113 -12.38 1.79 -6.82
CA LYS A 113 -13.10 2.04 -5.56
C LYS A 113 -12.39 3.11 -4.73
N ALA A 114 -11.07 3.04 -4.61
CA ALA A 114 -10.28 4.02 -3.85
C ALA A 114 -10.44 5.44 -4.43
N ILE A 115 -10.37 5.58 -5.75
CA ILE A 115 -10.54 6.86 -6.44
C ILE A 115 -11.94 7.44 -6.14
N ARG A 116 -13.00 6.66 -6.30
CA ARG A 116 -14.39 7.13 -6.08
C ARG A 116 -14.63 7.50 -4.62
N ILE A 117 -14.22 6.65 -3.67
CA ILE A 117 -14.35 6.94 -2.23
C ILE A 117 -13.61 8.22 -1.85
N THR A 118 -12.39 8.41 -2.37
CA THR A 118 -11.60 9.60 -2.08
C THR A 118 -12.23 10.85 -2.68
N MET A 119 -12.90 10.75 -3.82
CA MET A 119 -13.68 11.85 -4.42
C MET A 119 -14.85 12.26 -3.53
N GLU A 120 -15.51 11.32 -2.88
CA GLU A 120 -16.61 11.55 -1.94
C GLU A 120 -16.15 12.06 -0.57
N GLY A 121 -14.83 12.28 -0.39
CA GLY A 121 -14.25 12.75 0.87
C GLY A 121 -13.94 11.62 1.88
N GLY A 122 -14.13 10.37 1.48
CA GLY A 122 -13.73 9.20 2.25
C GLY A 122 -12.23 8.93 2.18
N SER A 123 -11.76 7.99 3.00
CA SER A 123 -10.40 7.44 2.98
C SER A 123 -10.47 5.94 2.81
N LEU A 124 -9.65 5.40 1.91
CA LEU A 124 -9.53 3.96 1.73
C LEU A 124 -8.11 3.52 2.08
N LEU A 125 -8.04 2.74 3.13
CA LEU A 125 -6.82 2.04 3.53
C LEU A 125 -7.06 0.54 3.38
N GLN A 126 -6.18 -0.14 2.68
CA GLN A 126 -6.23 -1.60 2.66
C GLN A 126 -6.11 -2.16 4.08
N PRO A 127 -6.75 -3.30 4.41
CA PRO A 127 -6.73 -3.87 5.76
C PRO A 127 -5.32 -4.04 6.35
N VAL A 128 -4.36 -4.44 5.52
CA VAL A 128 -2.95 -4.57 5.91
C VAL A 128 -2.36 -3.22 6.37
N VAL A 129 -2.68 -2.14 5.66
CA VAL A 129 -2.23 -0.78 5.99
C VAL A 129 -2.89 -0.27 7.27
N ALA A 130 -4.20 -0.47 7.40
CA ALA A 130 -4.95 -0.09 8.61
C ALA A 130 -4.44 -0.81 9.86
N SER A 131 -4.15 -2.11 9.77
CA SER A 131 -3.58 -2.90 10.88
C SER A 131 -2.22 -2.38 11.33
N LYS A 132 -1.38 -1.93 10.39
CA LYS A 132 -0.05 -1.38 10.68
C LYS A 132 -0.14 -0.03 11.37
N LEU A 133 -1.04 0.84 10.93
CA LEU A 133 -1.32 2.13 11.58
C LEU A 133 -1.82 1.96 13.02
N LEU A 134 -2.76 1.04 13.25
CA LEU A 134 -3.31 0.76 14.58
C LEU A 134 -2.23 0.23 15.53
N ARG A 135 -1.34 -0.64 15.08
CA ARG A 135 -0.20 -1.13 15.89
C ARG A 135 0.72 0.02 16.31
N HIS A 136 1.02 0.93 15.42
CA HIS A 136 1.88 2.07 15.73
C HIS A 136 1.23 3.03 16.72
N MET A 137 -0.07 3.30 16.60
CA MET A 137 -0.80 4.16 17.53
C MET A 137 -0.93 3.56 18.93
N GLY A 138 -0.98 2.21 19.04
CA GLY A 138 -1.05 1.49 20.31
C GLY A 138 0.26 1.50 21.14
N HIS A 139 1.39 1.95 20.57
CA HIS A 139 2.69 2.02 21.24
C HIS A 139 3.06 3.43 21.71
N GLN A 140 2.20 4.45 21.53
CA GLN A 140 2.42 5.77 22.12
C GLN A 140 1.80 5.80 23.53
N PRO A 141 2.55 6.25 24.57
CA PRO A 141 1.99 6.46 25.90
C PRO A 141 0.87 7.52 25.82
N PRO A 142 -0.18 7.42 26.65
CA PRO A 142 -1.32 8.32 26.57
C PRO A 142 -0.91 9.75 26.83
N VAL A 143 -0.92 10.58 25.81
CA VAL A 143 -0.88 12.03 25.97
C VAL A 143 -2.27 12.46 26.40
N THR A 144 -2.41 12.79 27.67
CA THR A 144 -3.61 13.41 28.25
C THR A 144 -3.89 14.74 27.56
N GLY A 145 -4.98 14.83 26.83
CA GLY A 145 -5.54 16.11 26.43
C GLY A 145 -6.27 16.12 25.10
N SER A 146 -7.59 16.30 25.21
CA SER A 146 -8.57 16.71 24.19
C SER A 146 -9.24 15.62 23.38
N GLN A 147 -10.43 15.28 23.86
CA GLN A 147 -11.50 14.62 23.12
C GLN A 147 -11.85 15.43 21.87
N SER A 148 -11.72 14.83 20.71
CA SER A 148 -12.36 15.30 19.48
C SER A 148 -12.85 14.11 18.68
N SER A 149 -14.13 13.90 18.73
CA SER A 149 -15.14 13.34 17.82
C SER A 149 -14.67 12.63 16.53
N PHE A 150 -14.15 11.41 16.63
CA PHE A 150 -14.08 10.49 15.49
C PHE A 150 -14.65 9.10 15.79
N ALA A 151 -15.62 9.02 16.69
CA ALA A 151 -16.28 7.78 17.06
C ALA A 151 -17.70 7.71 16.51
N HIS A 152 -17.91 7.73 15.21
CA HIS A 152 -19.15 7.25 14.61
C HIS A 152 -18.90 6.86 13.15
N HIS A 153 -18.72 5.62 12.93
CA HIS A 153 -18.99 4.72 11.79
C HIS A 153 -17.95 3.61 11.67
N LEU A 154 -17.63 2.97 12.80
CA LEU A 154 -17.06 1.63 12.76
C LEU A 154 -18.23 0.66 12.93
N THR A 155 -18.87 0.31 11.82
CA THR A 155 -19.67 -0.91 11.75
C THR A 155 -18.73 -2.06 12.05
N THR A 156 -18.91 -2.67 13.21
CA THR A 156 -18.26 -3.90 13.64
C THR A 156 -18.60 -5.03 12.68
N GLN A 157 -17.92 -5.11 11.54
CA GLN A 157 -17.75 -6.40 10.88
C GLN A 157 -16.66 -7.14 11.67
N ARG A 158 -17.07 -8.21 12.33
CA ARG A 158 -16.17 -9.21 12.89
C ARG A 158 -15.17 -9.60 11.80
N VAL A 159 -13.93 -9.18 11.95
CA VAL A 159 -12.82 -9.68 11.15
C VAL A 159 -12.74 -11.17 11.42
N PRO A 160 -12.90 -12.05 10.42
CA PRO A 160 -12.68 -13.48 10.64
C PRO A 160 -11.23 -13.66 11.10
N PRO A 161 -10.96 -14.54 12.06
CA PRO A 161 -9.62 -14.84 12.51
C PRO A 161 -8.90 -15.55 11.35
N TYR A 162 -7.88 -14.89 10.82
CA TYR A 162 -6.95 -15.33 9.78
C TYR A 162 -7.48 -15.30 8.34
N GLU A 163 -6.95 -14.39 7.54
CA GLU A 163 -6.92 -14.57 6.08
C GLU A 163 -6.09 -15.83 5.79
N ALA A 164 -6.72 -16.83 5.19
CA ALA A 164 -6.03 -18.05 4.77
C ALA A 164 -4.92 -17.67 3.76
N LEU A 165 -3.76 -18.33 3.88
CA LEU A 165 -2.71 -18.19 2.90
C LEU A 165 -3.20 -18.71 1.54
N THR A 166 -2.91 -17.99 0.47
CA THR A 166 -3.17 -18.45 -0.90
C THR A 166 -2.25 -19.64 -1.23
N GLU A 167 -2.61 -20.43 -2.23
CA GLU A 167 -1.75 -21.54 -2.71
C GLU A 167 -0.33 -21.07 -3.00
N ARG A 168 -0.19 -19.89 -3.63
CA ARG A 168 1.12 -19.31 -3.95
C ARG A 168 1.90 -18.90 -2.71
N GLU A 169 1.24 -18.39 -1.69
CA GLU A 169 1.88 -18.07 -0.41
C GLU A 169 2.28 -19.33 0.36
N LEU A 170 1.53 -20.42 0.25
CA LEU A 170 1.90 -21.71 0.83
C LEU A 170 3.15 -22.29 0.15
N GLU A 171 3.26 -22.18 -1.17
CA GLU A 171 4.48 -22.57 -1.89
C GLU A 171 5.69 -21.79 -1.41
N VAL A 172 5.58 -20.47 -1.33
CA VAL A 172 6.65 -19.58 -0.82
C VAL A 172 6.98 -19.91 0.63
N LEU A 173 5.99 -20.15 1.48
CA LEU A 173 6.17 -20.52 2.89
C LEU A 173 6.91 -21.84 3.07
N ASN A 174 6.63 -22.85 2.24
CA ASN A 174 7.36 -24.11 2.25
C ASN A 174 8.86 -23.93 1.91
N LEU A 175 9.17 -23.06 0.96
CA LEU A 175 10.56 -22.74 0.59
C LEU A 175 11.26 -21.88 1.67
N LEU A 176 10.51 -21.02 2.33
CA LEU A 176 10.97 -20.29 3.53
C LEU A 176 11.33 -21.24 4.67
N ALA A 177 10.53 -22.26 4.89
CA ALA A 177 10.78 -23.28 5.92
C ALA A 177 12.06 -24.11 5.66
N GLN A 178 12.44 -24.24 4.37
CA GLN A 178 13.71 -24.86 3.97
C GLN A 178 14.91 -23.89 4.10
N GLY A 179 14.71 -22.67 4.57
CA GLY A 179 15.76 -21.68 4.78
C GLY A 179 16.19 -20.91 3.53
N MET A 180 15.49 -21.08 2.40
CA MET A 180 15.87 -20.47 1.12
C MET A 180 15.79 -18.94 1.15
N PRO A 181 16.83 -18.21 0.71
CA PRO A 181 16.76 -16.76 0.52
C PRO A 181 15.83 -16.38 -0.63
N ASN A 182 15.33 -15.14 -0.63
CA ASN A 182 14.33 -14.67 -1.61
C ASN A 182 14.78 -14.85 -3.06
N LYS A 183 16.09 -14.76 -3.34
CA LYS A 183 16.67 -14.97 -4.67
C LYS A 183 16.48 -16.42 -5.15
N GLU A 184 16.67 -17.39 -4.27
CA GLU A 184 16.49 -18.82 -4.59
C GLU A 184 15.02 -19.17 -4.72
N ILE A 185 14.14 -18.64 -3.83
CA ILE A 185 12.70 -18.76 -3.93
C ILE A 185 12.22 -18.22 -5.28
N ALA A 186 12.70 -17.04 -5.68
CA ALA A 186 12.37 -16.43 -6.95
C ALA A 186 12.78 -17.31 -8.14
N SER A 187 13.99 -17.87 -8.10
CA SER A 187 14.48 -18.78 -9.14
C SER A 187 13.64 -20.04 -9.24
N GLN A 188 13.32 -20.67 -8.11
CA GLN A 188 12.57 -21.94 -8.07
C GLN A 188 11.11 -21.77 -8.51
N LEU A 189 10.50 -20.64 -8.18
CA LEU A 189 9.12 -20.33 -8.54
C LEU A 189 8.97 -19.58 -9.87
N VAL A 190 10.07 -19.33 -10.58
CA VAL A 190 10.12 -18.60 -11.87
C VAL A 190 9.43 -17.22 -11.76
N ILE A 191 9.77 -16.47 -10.71
CA ILE A 191 9.29 -15.11 -10.45
C ILE A 191 10.45 -14.16 -10.20
N SER A 192 10.19 -12.86 -10.16
CA SER A 192 11.22 -11.89 -9.77
C SER A 192 11.55 -11.99 -8.27
N GLU A 193 12.79 -11.64 -7.87
CA GLU A 193 13.15 -11.55 -6.45
C GLU A 193 12.25 -10.58 -5.68
N ARG A 194 11.82 -9.51 -6.35
CA ARG A 194 10.86 -8.54 -5.82
C ARG A 194 9.50 -9.19 -5.52
N THR A 195 9.01 -10.03 -6.42
CA THR A 195 7.76 -10.78 -6.23
C THR A 195 7.89 -11.77 -5.07
N ALA A 196 9.04 -12.46 -4.95
CA ALA A 196 9.31 -13.35 -3.82
C ALA A 196 9.30 -12.57 -2.48
N LYS A 197 9.96 -11.41 -2.41
CA LYS A 197 9.92 -10.51 -1.25
C LYS A 197 8.50 -10.09 -0.89
N PHE A 198 7.69 -9.76 -1.90
CA PHE A 198 6.28 -9.40 -1.70
C PHE A 198 5.49 -10.54 -1.04
N HIS A 199 5.60 -11.78 -1.55
CA HIS A 199 4.93 -12.92 -0.94
C HIS A 199 5.40 -13.20 0.49
N VAL A 200 6.72 -13.08 0.75
CA VAL A 200 7.28 -13.23 2.10
C VAL A 200 6.67 -12.21 3.08
N SER A 201 6.60 -10.94 2.67
CA SER A 201 6.00 -9.89 3.50
C SER A 201 4.50 -10.13 3.73
N SER A 202 3.77 -10.57 2.70
CA SER A 202 2.35 -10.91 2.81
C SER A 202 2.12 -12.06 3.80
N ILE A 203 2.93 -13.13 3.71
CA ILE A 203 2.89 -14.27 4.63
C ILE A 203 3.15 -13.82 6.07
N MET A 204 4.20 -13.02 6.30
CA MET A 204 4.50 -12.49 7.63
C MET A 204 3.33 -11.68 8.18
N GLY A 205 2.74 -10.81 7.36
CA GLY A 205 1.55 -10.02 7.74
C GLY A 205 0.35 -10.88 8.13
N LYS A 206 0.02 -11.87 7.30
CA LYS A 206 -1.11 -12.80 7.53
C LYS A 206 -0.90 -13.69 8.76
N LEU A 207 0.33 -14.09 9.05
CA LEU A 207 0.67 -14.88 10.22
C LEU A 207 0.86 -14.06 11.49
N GLY A 208 1.00 -12.73 11.37
CA GLY A 208 1.32 -11.83 12.49
C GLY A 208 2.77 -11.92 12.94
N ALA A 209 3.68 -12.32 12.05
CA ALA A 209 5.10 -12.50 12.33
C ALA A 209 5.89 -11.20 12.12
N THR A 210 6.86 -10.93 12.99
CA THR A 210 7.75 -9.75 12.90
C THR A 210 8.99 -10.02 12.04
N ASN A 211 9.33 -11.30 11.82
CA ASN A 211 10.45 -11.72 11.00
C ASN A 211 10.19 -13.08 10.35
N ARG A 212 11.04 -13.45 9.36
CA ARG A 212 10.87 -14.69 8.59
C ARG A 212 10.95 -15.96 9.41
N THR A 213 11.79 -15.98 10.44
CA THR A 213 11.96 -17.16 11.34
C THR A 213 10.70 -17.34 12.18
N GLU A 214 10.15 -16.27 12.69
CA GLU A 214 8.89 -16.29 13.44
C GLU A 214 7.72 -16.71 12.53
N ALA A 215 7.69 -16.26 11.26
CA ALA A 215 6.68 -16.70 10.32
C ALA A 215 6.68 -18.21 10.10
N VAL A 216 7.85 -18.81 9.95
CA VAL A 216 8.02 -20.27 9.83
C VAL A 216 7.58 -20.98 11.11
N SER A 217 7.97 -20.47 12.29
CA SER A 217 7.58 -21.02 13.59
C SER A 217 6.06 -20.99 13.80
N LEU A 218 5.42 -19.86 13.54
CA LEU A 218 3.97 -19.70 13.65
C LEU A 218 3.22 -20.57 12.63
N ALA A 219 3.74 -20.71 11.42
CA ALA A 219 3.16 -21.59 10.41
C ALA A 219 3.21 -23.06 10.82
N ALA A 220 4.33 -23.52 11.41
CA ALA A 220 4.46 -24.87 11.93
C ALA A 220 3.51 -25.12 13.12
N GLN A 221 3.41 -24.17 14.06
CA GLN A 221 2.48 -24.26 15.19
C GLN A 221 1.01 -24.33 14.75
N LYS A 222 0.67 -23.69 13.62
CA LYS A 222 -0.67 -23.72 13.04
C LYS A 222 -0.92 -24.90 12.10
N GLY A 223 0.06 -25.79 11.92
CA GLY A 223 -0.05 -26.94 11.03
C GLY A 223 -0.11 -26.62 9.54
N LEU A 224 0.32 -25.43 9.14
CA LEU A 224 0.35 -25.00 7.75
C LEU A 224 1.53 -25.59 6.97
N ILE A 225 2.59 -25.94 7.68
CA ILE A 225 3.80 -26.59 7.14
C ILE A 225 4.31 -27.64 8.12
N THR A 226 5.05 -28.62 7.58
CA THR A 226 5.75 -29.63 8.39
C THR A 226 7.24 -29.33 8.33
N LEU A 227 7.87 -29.11 9.48
CA LEU A 227 9.32 -28.95 9.55
C LEU A 227 9.95 -30.35 9.49
N HIS A 228 10.64 -30.66 8.41
CA HIS A 228 11.46 -31.88 8.33
C HIS A 228 12.79 -31.54 8.98
N SER A 229 13.12 -32.32 10.03
CA SER A 229 14.41 -32.27 10.75
C SER A 229 15.53 -32.81 9.90
#